data_a33a378285161ee205cd25e12f4058fd
#
_entry.id   a33a378285161ee205cd25e12f4058fd
#
_cell.length_a   1.000
_cell.length_b   1.000
_cell.length_c   1.000
_cell.angle_alpha   90.00
_cell.angle_beta   90.00
_cell.angle_gamma   90.00
#
_symmetry.space_group_name_H-M   'P 1'
#
loop_
_entity.id
_entity.type
_entity.pdbx_description
1 polymer ?
#
loop_
_entity_poly.entity_id
_entity_poly.type
_entity_poly.pdbx_seq_one_letter_code
_entity_poly.pdbx_strand_id
1 'polypeptide(L)'
;YTSTRFEGEDRENADKLLFRLEPSAEVNNHWHVNARLDASTDMAKDRADLRRDSNSTVSLKRAWAQGNYDKFTVKLGKMGLSSAEGYTNAGNLILDRTFSGGEVSFGKDLSVKLQAGQVNGGSDFFGKVYDEDTKKMVDMGISNSANYQGVELQYNKNNWLAGVGYYRLSAKAFDNTLLKKGETTMGIWGLNLGYRFDQNVLLAGSYARNTKFDESKYKKSYQIGLDYKGATSEDQGSWGAYVAYRYLGGASVAATQDGALFNTKGIELGAQYTVWKNVILTGKYFKGKTIIPQPNDKVSKFYGSVEFLF
;
A
#
# COMPACT_ATOMS: atom_id res chain seq x y z
N TYR A 1 8.98 -13.93 -1.97
CA TYR A 1 10.13 -13.84 -1.08
C TYR A 1 10.42 -12.40 -0.71
N THR A 2 10.68 -12.15 0.56
CA THR A 2 11.10 -10.85 1.08
C THR A 2 12.32 -11.05 1.97
N SER A 3 13.30 -10.17 1.85
CA SER A 3 14.49 -10.17 2.71
C SER A 3 14.75 -8.74 3.19
N THR A 4 14.66 -8.53 4.50
CA THR A 4 14.85 -7.21 5.14
C THR A 4 16.06 -7.27 6.07
N ARG A 5 16.88 -6.22 6.04
CA ARG A 5 18.03 -6.10 6.93
C ARG A 5 18.13 -4.67 7.46
N PHE A 6 18.10 -4.54 8.77
CA PHE A 6 18.55 -3.35 9.50
C PHE A 6 20.03 -3.51 9.86
N GLU A 7 20.79 -2.41 9.89
CA GLU A 7 22.22 -2.45 10.25
C GLU A 7 22.37 -2.93 11.70
N GLY A 8 23.24 -3.91 11.93
CA GLY A 8 23.45 -4.49 13.26
C GLY A 8 22.42 -5.54 13.70
N GLU A 9 21.41 -5.82 12.89
CA GLU A 9 20.43 -6.88 13.14
C GLU A 9 20.59 -8.04 12.16
N ASP A 10 20.08 -9.20 12.55
CA ASP A 10 19.98 -10.36 11.67
C ASP A 10 19.01 -10.08 10.52
N ARG A 11 19.22 -10.75 9.40
CA ARG A 11 18.36 -10.64 8.23
C ARG A 11 17.03 -11.35 8.49
N GLU A 12 15.93 -10.61 8.37
CA GLU A 12 14.58 -11.18 8.38
C GLU A 12 14.21 -11.62 6.97
N ASN A 13 13.92 -12.91 6.80
CA ASN A 13 13.43 -13.47 5.55
C ASN A 13 11.99 -13.97 5.71
N ALA A 14 11.18 -13.73 4.69
CA ALA A 14 9.83 -14.28 4.61
C ALA A 14 9.57 -14.78 3.19
N ASP A 15 8.95 -15.94 3.07
CA ASP A 15 8.48 -16.46 1.81
C ASP A 15 7.05 -16.95 1.95
N LYS A 16 6.22 -16.61 1.00
CA LYS A 16 4.79 -16.85 1.03
C LYS A 16 4.33 -17.42 -0.30
N LEU A 17 3.57 -18.51 -0.23
CA LEU A 17 2.76 -18.97 -1.34
C LEU A 17 1.36 -18.39 -1.18
N LEU A 18 0.80 -17.81 -2.24
CA LEU A 18 -0.52 -17.23 -2.26
C LEU A 18 -1.29 -17.74 -3.47
N PHE A 19 -2.44 -18.34 -3.22
CA PHE A 19 -3.46 -18.61 -4.21
C PHE A 19 -4.62 -17.65 -4.02
N ARG A 20 -5.04 -16.98 -5.11
CA ARG A 20 -6.08 -15.96 -5.07
C ARG A 20 -7.16 -16.22 -6.12
N LEU A 21 -8.41 -16.10 -5.69
CA LEU A 21 -9.57 -16.07 -6.56
C LEU A 21 -10.30 -14.74 -6.41
N GLU A 22 -10.65 -14.11 -7.53
CA GLU A 22 -11.41 -12.86 -7.58
C GLU A 22 -12.69 -13.06 -8.43
N PRO A 23 -13.69 -13.79 -7.92
CA PRO A 23 -14.93 -14.01 -8.62
C PRO A 23 -15.75 -12.71 -8.70
N SER A 24 -16.42 -12.53 -9.83
CA SER A 24 -17.40 -11.48 -10.07
C SER A 24 -18.66 -12.08 -10.66
N ALA A 25 -19.82 -11.62 -10.18
CA ALA A 25 -21.13 -12.05 -10.68
C ALA A 25 -22.01 -10.84 -10.98
N GLU A 26 -22.61 -10.81 -12.15
CA GLU A 26 -23.61 -9.84 -12.53
C GLU A 26 -24.93 -10.14 -11.82
N VAL A 27 -25.52 -9.12 -11.16
CA VAL A 27 -26.82 -9.20 -10.52
C VAL A 27 -27.89 -8.64 -11.47
N ASN A 28 -27.57 -7.55 -12.12
CA ASN A 28 -28.37 -6.90 -13.17
C ASN A 28 -27.50 -5.90 -13.95
N ASN A 29 -28.10 -5.20 -14.91
CA ASN A 29 -27.40 -4.27 -15.81
C ASN A 29 -26.55 -3.18 -15.14
N HIS A 30 -26.77 -2.91 -13.85
CA HIS A 30 -26.05 -1.90 -13.09
C HIS A 30 -25.18 -2.51 -11.99
N TRP A 31 -25.56 -3.63 -11.40
CA TRP A 31 -24.95 -4.17 -10.20
C TRP A 31 -24.18 -5.46 -10.44
N HIS A 32 -22.97 -5.50 -9.89
CA HIS A 32 -22.11 -6.67 -9.79
C HIS A 32 -21.76 -6.93 -8.34
N VAL A 33 -21.64 -8.18 -7.96
CA VAL A 33 -21.08 -8.62 -6.69
C VAL A 33 -19.72 -9.21 -6.93
N ASN A 34 -18.73 -8.76 -6.17
CA ASN A 34 -17.34 -9.13 -6.30
C ASN A 34 -16.83 -9.69 -4.98
N ALA A 35 -15.93 -10.65 -5.05
CA ALA A 35 -15.25 -11.17 -3.87
C ALA A 35 -13.78 -11.40 -4.15
N ARG A 36 -13.00 -11.56 -3.08
CA ARG A 36 -11.60 -12.01 -3.14
C ARG A 36 -11.35 -13.01 -2.03
N LEU A 37 -10.95 -14.21 -2.44
CA LEU A 37 -10.52 -15.29 -1.57
C LEU A 37 -9.01 -15.44 -1.69
N ASP A 38 -8.30 -15.38 -0.58
CA ASP A 38 -6.86 -15.65 -0.51
C ASP A 38 -6.65 -16.94 0.32
N ALA A 39 -5.99 -17.94 -0.26
CA ALA A 39 -5.40 -19.06 0.44
C ALA A 39 -3.88 -18.88 0.45
N SER A 40 -3.25 -18.90 1.62
CA SER A 40 -1.82 -18.62 1.71
C SER A 40 -1.14 -19.43 2.81
N THR A 41 0.12 -19.76 2.58
CA THR A 41 1.01 -20.37 3.57
C THR A 41 2.33 -19.60 3.66
N ASP A 42 2.92 -19.59 4.87
CA ASP A 42 4.24 -19.05 5.15
C ASP A 42 5.24 -20.21 5.09
N MET A 43 5.91 -20.37 3.95
CA MET A 43 6.82 -21.48 3.70
C MET A 43 8.07 -21.45 4.60
N ALA A 44 8.47 -20.29 5.12
CA ALA A 44 9.59 -20.19 6.05
C ALA A 44 9.22 -20.80 7.40
N LYS A 45 8.01 -20.55 7.88
CA LYS A 45 7.51 -21.16 9.13
C LYS A 45 7.23 -22.64 9.00
N ASP A 46 6.70 -23.06 7.86
CA ASP A 46 6.45 -24.50 7.58
C ASP A 46 7.76 -25.31 7.59
N ARG A 47 8.86 -24.74 7.10
CA ARG A 47 10.19 -25.39 7.19
C ARG A 47 10.73 -25.46 8.61
N ALA A 48 10.42 -24.50 9.46
CA ALA A 48 10.90 -24.43 10.84
C ALA A 48 10.15 -25.39 11.76
N ASP A 49 8.89 -25.72 11.46
CA ASP A 49 8.04 -26.61 12.25
C ASP A 49 7.50 -27.76 11.41
N LEU A 50 8.30 -28.81 11.27
CA LEU A 50 7.96 -30.03 10.53
C LEU A 50 6.75 -30.80 11.07
N ARG A 51 6.12 -30.36 12.16
CA ARG A 51 5.01 -31.04 12.84
C ARG A 51 3.67 -30.35 12.68
N ARG A 52 3.60 -29.18 12.08
CA ARG A 52 2.36 -28.39 11.98
C ARG A 52 2.17 -27.76 10.60
N ASP A 53 1.19 -28.26 9.85
CA ASP A 53 0.60 -27.58 8.67
C ASP A 53 -0.23 -26.34 9.07
N SER A 54 0.09 -25.69 10.19
CA SER A 54 -0.77 -24.69 10.84
C SER A 54 -0.59 -23.26 10.33
N ASN A 55 0.34 -23.05 9.38
CA ASN A 55 0.64 -21.71 8.86
C ASN A 55 -0.14 -21.36 7.58
N SER A 56 -1.01 -22.27 7.15
CA SER A 56 -1.91 -22.05 6.03
C SER A 56 -3.18 -21.35 6.47
N THR A 57 -3.62 -20.35 5.72
CA THR A 57 -4.84 -19.61 5.99
C THR A 57 -5.69 -19.48 4.75
N VAL A 58 -7.00 -19.67 4.88
CA VAL A 58 -7.98 -19.34 3.85
C VAL A 58 -8.85 -18.21 4.39
N SER A 59 -9.00 -17.14 3.64
CA SER A 59 -9.74 -15.97 4.11
C SER A 59 -10.48 -15.25 3.00
N LEU A 60 -11.72 -14.84 3.29
CA LEU A 60 -12.45 -13.88 2.47
C LEU A 60 -11.90 -12.49 2.73
N LYS A 61 -11.00 -12.04 1.85
CA LYS A 61 -10.33 -10.75 1.99
C LYS A 61 -11.24 -9.58 1.66
N ARG A 62 -12.07 -9.72 0.61
CA ARG A 62 -13.00 -8.69 0.14
C ARG A 62 -14.33 -9.33 -0.28
N ALA A 63 -15.43 -8.60 -0.09
CA ALA A 63 -16.73 -8.91 -0.63
C ALA A 63 -17.53 -7.61 -0.71
N TRP A 64 -17.89 -7.18 -1.92
CA TRP A 64 -18.59 -5.90 -2.14
C TRP A 64 -19.53 -5.97 -3.32
N ALA A 65 -20.59 -5.17 -3.26
CA ALA A 65 -21.45 -4.88 -4.39
C ALA A 65 -20.99 -3.57 -5.05
N GLN A 66 -21.01 -3.53 -6.38
CA GLN A 66 -20.68 -2.36 -7.18
C GLN A 66 -21.80 -2.05 -8.15
N GLY A 67 -22.35 -0.84 -8.04
CA GLY A 67 -23.34 -0.30 -8.95
C GLY A 67 -22.69 0.73 -9.89
N ASN A 68 -22.81 0.51 -11.20
CA ASN A 68 -22.29 1.39 -12.24
C ASN A 68 -23.44 2.11 -12.93
N TYR A 69 -23.38 3.44 -12.92
CA TYR A 69 -24.35 4.34 -13.56
C TYR A 69 -23.62 5.32 -14.45
N ASP A 70 -24.31 5.95 -15.38
CA ASP A 70 -23.69 6.85 -16.39
C ASP A 70 -22.80 7.94 -15.79
N LYS A 71 -23.17 8.46 -14.61
CA LYS A 71 -22.53 9.61 -13.98
C LYS A 71 -21.76 9.28 -12.71
N PHE A 72 -21.98 8.12 -12.12
CA PHE A 72 -21.36 7.73 -10.85
C PHE A 72 -21.26 6.23 -10.68
N THR A 73 -20.33 5.80 -9.84
CA THR A 73 -20.20 4.43 -9.36
C THR A 73 -20.36 4.39 -7.85
N VAL A 74 -21.10 3.42 -7.34
CA VAL A 74 -21.24 3.15 -5.91
C VAL A 74 -20.65 1.80 -5.57
N LYS A 75 -19.89 1.71 -4.48
CA LYS A 75 -19.43 0.42 -3.93
C LYS A 75 -19.83 0.33 -2.47
N LEU A 76 -20.31 -0.85 -2.06
CA LEU A 76 -20.75 -1.13 -0.69
C LEU A 76 -20.21 -2.48 -0.24
N GLY A 77 -19.61 -2.54 0.95
CA GLY A 77 -19.11 -3.79 1.51
C GLY A 77 -17.66 -3.71 1.98
N LYS A 78 -16.99 -4.85 2.00
CA LYS A 78 -15.58 -4.98 2.34
C LYS A 78 -14.75 -4.96 1.06
N MET A 79 -14.04 -3.88 0.80
CA MET A 79 -13.35 -3.63 -0.47
C MET A 79 -11.92 -3.14 -0.27
N GLY A 80 -11.15 -3.05 -1.35
CA GLY A 80 -9.83 -2.42 -1.34
C GLY A 80 -9.94 -0.92 -1.10
N LEU A 81 -9.07 -0.40 -0.28
CA LEU A 81 -8.88 1.01 -0.02
C LEU A 81 -7.47 1.39 -0.45
N SER A 82 -7.37 2.26 -1.44
CA SER A 82 -6.11 2.85 -1.85
C SER A 82 -6.31 4.34 -2.10
N SER A 83 -5.35 5.13 -1.64
CA SER A 83 -5.28 6.54 -1.96
C SER A 83 -4.85 6.75 -3.42
N ALA A 84 -5.35 7.81 -4.03
CA ALA A 84 -5.24 7.99 -5.49
C ALA A 84 -3.86 8.45 -5.98
N GLU A 85 -2.93 8.72 -5.07
CA GLU A 85 -1.58 9.23 -5.41
C GLU A 85 -0.57 8.13 -5.80
N GLY A 86 -0.99 6.88 -5.87
CA GLY A 86 -0.14 5.75 -6.27
C GLY A 86 0.01 5.61 -7.79
N TYR A 87 0.50 6.65 -8.46
CA TYR A 87 0.65 6.62 -9.92
C TYR A 87 1.89 5.87 -10.42
N THR A 88 2.91 5.74 -9.60
CA THR A 88 4.15 5.03 -9.97
C THR A 88 4.12 3.58 -9.49
N ASN A 89 4.95 2.74 -10.09
CA ASN A 89 5.12 1.34 -9.68
C ASN A 89 5.71 1.17 -8.27
N ALA A 90 6.22 2.23 -7.66
CA ALA A 90 6.56 2.25 -6.24
C ALA A 90 5.32 2.08 -5.34
N GLY A 91 4.13 2.38 -5.86
CA GLY A 91 2.85 2.17 -5.19
C GLY A 91 2.36 3.38 -4.38
N ASN A 92 1.30 3.14 -3.64
CA ASN A 92 0.61 4.18 -2.88
C ASN A 92 1.47 4.74 -1.75
N LEU A 93 1.30 6.03 -1.46
CA LEU A 93 2.00 6.71 -0.37
C LEU A 93 1.22 6.64 0.94
N ILE A 94 -0.09 6.89 0.94
CA ILE A 94 -0.88 7.08 2.17
C ILE A 94 -1.59 5.80 2.59
N LEU A 95 -2.42 5.25 1.70
CA LEU A 95 -3.31 4.12 2.01
C LEU A 95 -3.26 3.05 0.91
N ASP A 96 -3.09 1.80 1.32
CA ASP A 96 -3.31 0.60 0.50
C ASP A 96 -3.72 -0.55 1.42
N ARG A 97 -5.01 -0.63 1.73
CA ARG A 97 -5.57 -1.64 2.66
C ARG A 97 -6.96 -2.10 2.24
N THR A 98 -7.58 -2.89 3.08
CA THR A 98 -8.98 -3.27 3.00
C THR A 98 -9.80 -2.44 3.99
N PHE A 99 -10.95 -1.94 3.55
CA PHE A 99 -11.92 -1.28 4.43
C PHE A 99 -13.33 -1.82 4.24
N SER A 100 -14.17 -1.65 5.25
CA SER A 100 -15.58 -2.01 5.21
C SER A 100 -16.41 -0.73 5.27
N GLY A 101 -17.23 -0.48 4.25
CA GLY A 101 -17.98 0.78 4.15
C GLY A 101 -18.59 1.01 2.79
N GLY A 102 -18.70 2.29 2.45
CA GLY A 102 -19.23 2.76 1.17
C GLY A 102 -18.24 3.70 0.47
N GLU A 103 -18.27 3.64 -0.84
CA GLU A 103 -17.55 4.52 -1.77
C GLU A 103 -18.50 5.00 -2.84
N VAL A 104 -18.46 6.29 -3.15
CA VAL A 104 -19.12 6.89 -4.31
C VAL A 104 -18.07 7.65 -5.09
N SER A 105 -18.02 7.42 -6.39
CA SER A 105 -17.13 8.14 -7.30
C SER A 105 -17.92 8.67 -8.50
N PHE A 106 -17.58 9.89 -8.95
CA PHE A 106 -18.21 10.52 -10.11
C PHE A 106 -17.21 11.42 -10.84
N GLY A 107 -17.53 11.68 -12.12
CA GLY A 107 -16.65 12.39 -13.05
C GLY A 107 -15.80 11.43 -13.88
N LYS A 108 -15.04 12.00 -14.83
CA LYS A 108 -14.16 11.26 -15.76
C LYS A 108 -12.76 11.86 -15.71
N ASP A 109 -12.49 12.87 -16.54
CA ASP A 109 -11.20 13.59 -16.56
C ASP A 109 -10.90 14.29 -15.23
N LEU A 110 -11.93 14.89 -14.64
CA LEU A 110 -11.96 15.37 -13.26
C LEU A 110 -12.91 14.48 -12.48
N SER A 111 -12.42 13.78 -11.48
CA SER A 111 -13.22 12.85 -10.69
C SER A 111 -13.17 13.20 -9.21
N VAL A 112 -14.28 12.95 -8.54
CA VAL A 112 -14.43 13.05 -7.08
C VAL A 112 -14.73 11.66 -6.54
N LYS A 113 -14.06 11.28 -5.45
CA LYS A 113 -14.31 10.05 -4.70
C LYS A 113 -14.58 10.38 -3.23
N LEU A 114 -15.68 9.85 -2.73
CA LEU A 114 -16.10 9.96 -1.34
C LEU A 114 -16.14 8.58 -0.72
N GLN A 115 -15.56 8.44 0.47
CA GLN A 115 -15.45 7.16 1.16
C GLN A 115 -15.79 7.32 2.64
N ALA A 116 -16.51 6.37 3.22
CA ALA A 116 -16.78 6.31 4.64
C ALA A 116 -16.95 4.86 5.11
N GLY A 117 -16.35 4.51 6.26
CA GLY A 117 -16.41 3.18 6.81
C GLY A 117 -15.35 2.92 7.88
N GLN A 118 -14.83 1.72 7.91
CA GLN A 118 -13.81 1.29 8.87
C GLN A 118 -12.66 0.59 8.16
N VAL A 119 -11.44 0.95 8.54
CA VAL A 119 -10.20 0.28 8.16
C VAL A 119 -9.82 -0.70 9.27
N ASN A 120 -9.52 -1.93 8.92
CA ASN A 120 -9.06 -2.91 9.90
C ASN A 120 -7.71 -2.50 10.49
N GLY A 121 -7.57 -2.62 11.80
CA GLY A 121 -6.30 -2.54 12.49
C GLY A 121 -5.39 -3.72 12.16
N GLY A 122 -4.20 -3.72 12.70
CA GLY A 122 -3.23 -4.79 12.57
C GLY A 122 -1.93 -4.42 13.26
N SER A 123 -1.07 -5.39 13.48
CA SER A 123 0.25 -5.19 14.08
C SER A 123 1.14 -4.27 13.24
N ASP A 124 0.90 -4.19 11.95
CA ASP A 124 1.68 -3.44 10.98
C ASP A 124 1.06 -2.09 10.57
N PHE A 125 0.04 -1.61 11.31
CA PHE A 125 -0.71 -0.40 10.91
C PHE A 125 0.18 0.84 10.71
N PHE A 126 1.15 1.05 11.59
CA PHE A 126 2.18 2.09 11.49
C PHE A 126 3.56 1.55 11.09
N GLY A 127 3.64 0.27 10.72
CA GLY A 127 4.90 -0.40 10.43
C GLY A 127 5.80 -0.55 11.66
N LYS A 128 7.10 -0.73 11.44
CA LYS A 128 8.09 -0.91 12.51
C LYS A 128 8.64 0.43 12.99
N VAL A 129 8.80 0.56 14.30
CA VAL A 129 9.39 1.72 14.97
C VAL A 129 10.49 1.22 15.92
N TYR A 130 11.54 2.02 16.07
CA TYR A 130 12.61 1.67 17.01
C TYR A 130 12.15 1.87 18.45
N ASP A 131 12.27 0.82 19.23
CA ASP A 131 12.03 0.82 20.67
C ASP A 131 13.36 1.05 21.40
N GLU A 132 13.45 2.14 22.15
CA GLU A 132 14.68 2.51 22.88
C GLU A 132 14.99 1.57 24.04
N ASP A 133 14.00 0.94 24.64
CA ASP A 133 14.18 0.04 25.77
C ASP A 133 14.72 -1.31 25.32
N THR A 134 14.13 -1.90 24.30
CA THR A 134 14.56 -3.20 23.77
C THR A 134 15.69 -3.10 22.75
N LYS A 135 16.02 -1.89 22.28
CA LYS A 135 17.01 -1.61 21.20
C LYS A 135 16.70 -2.33 19.89
N LYS A 136 15.42 -2.59 19.59
CA LYS A 136 14.96 -3.32 18.39
C LYS A 136 13.85 -2.57 17.66
N MET A 137 13.68 -2.94 16.39
CA MET A 137 12.52 -2.51 15.61
C MET A 137 11.31 -3.35 16.01
N VAL A 138 10.25 -2.72 16.51
CA VAL A 138 8.99 -3.36 16.92
C VAL A 138 7.85 -2.91 16.04
N ASP A 139 6.89 -3.81 15.79
CA ASP A 139 5.69 -3.49 15.04
C ASP A 139 4.77 -2.58 15.86
N MET A 140 4.33 -1.46 15.24
CA MET A 140 3.38 -0.52 15.82
C MET A 140 2.02 -0.69 15.18
N GLY A 141 1.19 -1.50 15.78
CA GLY A 141 -0.16 -1.78 15.33
C GLY A 141 -1.24 -1.12 16.17
N ILE A 142 -2.47 -1.28 15.72
CA ILE A 142 -3.66 -1.01 16.51
C ILE A 142 -4.48 -2.29 16.62
N SER A 143 -4.96 -2.60 17.84
CA SER A 143 -5.70 -3.83 18.10
C SER A 143 -7.12 -3.82 17.51
N ASN A 144 -7.66 -2.63 17.23
CA ASN A 144 -9.04 -2.42 16.78
C ASN A 144 -9.09 -1.75 15.40
N SER A 145 -10.27 -1.73 14.79
CA SER A 145 -10.51 -0.96 13.58
C SER A 145 -10.48 0.55 13.85
N ALA A 146 -10.10 1.32 12.84
CA ALA A 146 -10.24 2.78 12.84
C ALA A 146 -11.42 3.18 11.95
N ASN A 147 -12.22 4.13 12.39
CA ASN A 147 -13.20 4.80 11.53
C ASN A 147 -12.45 5.60 10.47
N TYR A 148 -12.93 5.53 9.24
CA TYR A 148 -12.30 6.14 8.08
C TYR A 148 -13.28 7.00 7.31
N GLN A 149 -12.83 8.17 6.88
CA GLN A 149 -13.51 9.08 5.96
C GLN A 149 -12.48 9.62 4.97
N GLY A 150 -12.79 9.57 3.69
CA GLY A 150 -11.90 10.04 2.63
C GLY A 150 -12.64 10.88 1.60
N VAL A 151 -11.99 11.93 1.13
CA VAL A 151 -12.42 12.76 0.01
C VAL A 151 -11.23 12.94 -0.92
N GLU A 152 -11.40 12.64 -2.19
CA GLU A 152 -10.36 12.81 -3.22
C GLU A 152 -10.92 13.56 -4.42
N LEU A 153 -10.14 14.49 -4.95
CA LEU A 153 -10.34 15.14 -6.23
C LEU A 153 -9.13 14.79 -7.11
N GLN A 154 -9.39 14.17 -8.27
CA GLN A 154 -8.36 13.71 -9.19
C GLN A 154 -8.61 14.24 -10.58
N TYR A 155 -7.57 14.72 -11.23
CA TYR A 155 -7.54 15.13 -12.62
C TYR A 155 -6.62 14.19 -13.41
N ASN A 156 -7.13 13.58 -14.46
CA ASN A 156 -6.39 12.71 -15.36
C ASN A 156 -6.83 12.97 -16.78
N LYS A 157 -6.11 13.85 -17.46
CA LYS A 157 -6.41 14.18 -18.86
C LYS A 157 -5.14 14.51 -19.61
N ASN A 158 -5.11 14.08 -20.86
CA ASN A 158 -3.92 14.19 -21.71
C ASN A 158 -2.71 13.55 -20.99
N ASN A 159 -1.62 14.30 -20.81
CA ASN A 159 -0.40 13.81 -20.18
C ASN A 159 -0.34 14.12 -18.67
N TRP A 160 -1.32 14.85 -18.13
CA TRP A 160 -1.28 15.31 -16.75
C TRP A 160 -2.10 14.43 -15.81
N LEU A 161 -1.52 14.18 -14.66
CA LEU A 161 -2.14 13.57 -13.50
C LEU A 161 -1.98 14.55 -12.33
N ALA A 162 -3.04 14.92 -11.67
CA ALA A 162 -2.99 15.79 -10.51
C ALA A 162 -4.12 15.46 -9.54
N GLY A 163 -3.92 15.72 -8.26
CA GLY A 163 -4.99 15.54 -7.32
C GLY A 163 -4.69 16.01 -5.91
N VAL A 164 -5.75 16.07 -5.13
CA VAL A 164 -5.74 16.36 -3.70
C VAL A 164 -6.69 15.41 -2.99
N GLY A 165 -6.28 14.97 -1.80
CA GLY A 165 -7.09 14.12 -0.94
C GLY A 165 -7.01 14.58 0.51
N TYR A 166 -8.08 14.32 1.26
CA TYR A 166 -8.10 14.43 2.70
C TYR A 166 -8.65 13.14 3.30
N TYR A 167 -7.91 12.57 4.25
CA TYR A 167 -8.22 11.30 4.87
C TYR A 167 -8.25 11.46 6.38
N ARG A 168 -9.37 11.11 6.98
CA ARG A 168 -9.55 11.14 8.43
C ARG A 168 -9.68 9.72 8.95
N LEU A 169 -8.83 9.38 9.93
CA LEU A 169 -8.90 8.12 10.66
C LEU A 169 -9.10 8.42 12.14
N SER A 170 -9.95 7.66 12.83
CA SER A 170 -10.14 7.81 14.27
C SER A 170 -10.32 6.47 14.98
N ALA A 171 -9.58 6.29 16.08
CA ALA A 171 -9.67 5.12 16.94
C ALA A 171 -9.16 5.47 18.34
N LYS A 172 -9.78 4.92 19.39
CA LYS A 172 -9.30 5.10 20.76
C LYS A 172 -7.88 4.53 20.95
N ALA A 173 -7.53 3.48 20.22
CA ALA A 173 -6.21 2.86 20.26
C ALA A 173 -5.08 3.79 19.78
N PHE A 174 -5.39 4.91 19.15
CA PHE A 174 -4.37 5.89 18.73
C PHE A 174 -3.74 6.67 19.89
N ASP A 175 -4.39 6.76 21.03
CA ASP A 175 -3.88 7.46 22.22
C ASP A 175 -2.54 6.87 22.74
N ASN A 176 -2.27 5.62 22.41
CA ASN A 176 -1.04 4.91 22.82
C ASN A 176 -0.07 4.67 21.66
N THR A 177 -0.11 5.52 20.64
CA THR A 177 0.74 5.39 19.45
C THR A 177 1.70 6.56 19.31
N LEU A 178 2.23 6.77 18.12
CA LEU A 178 3.13 7.88 17.75
C LEU A 178 2.42 9.25 17.67
N LEU A 179 1.11 9.30 17.91
CA LEU A 179 0.37 10.55 17.93
C LEU A 179 0.66 11.32 19.23
N LYS A 180 0.36 12.62 19.19
CA LYS A 180 0.38 13.45 20.41
C LYS A 180 -0.52 12.85 21.47
N LYS A 181 -0.09 12.93 22.72
CA LYS A 181 -0.83 12.40 23.86
C LYS A 181 -2.28 12.89 23.87
N GLY A 182 -3.23 11.99 24.01
CA GLY A 182 -4.66 12.26 24.00
C GLY A 182 -5.29 12.36 22.61
N GLU A 183 -4.50 12.27 21.53
CA GLU A 183 -5.04 12.32 20.17
C GLU A 183 -5.57 10.94 19.75
N THR A 184 -6.84 10.91 19.38
CA THR A 184 -7.52 9.70 18.87
C THR A 184 -7.90 9.81 17.40
N THR A 185 -7.46 10.88 16.74
CA THR A 185 -7.82 11.19 15.35
C THR A 185 -6.62 11.65 14.56
N MET A 186 -6.45 11.13 13.36
CA MET A 186 -5.51 11.60 12.35
C MET A 186 -6.23 12.29 11.21
N GLY A 187 -5.67 13.38 10.72
CA GLY A 187 -6.08 14.03 9.49
C GLY A 187 -4.87 14.15 8.56
N ILE A 188 -4.97 13.51 7.40
CA ILE A 188 -3.89 13.44 6.42
C ILE A 188 -4.31 14.16 5.14
N TRP A 189 -3.58 15.20 4.77
CA TRP A 189 -3.68 15.83 3.46
C TRP A 189 -2.71 15.17 2.49
N GLY A 190 -3.19 14.86 1.29
CA GLY A 190 -2.40 14.33 0.20
C GLY A 190 -2.44 15.24 -1.02
N LEU A 191 -1.32 15.39 -1.69
CA LEU A 191 -1.17 16.07 -2.97
C LEU A 191 -0.39 15.16 -3.91
N ASN A 192 -0.74 15.16 -5.19
CA ASN A 192 -0.03 14.40 -6.21
C ASN A 192 0.01 15.16 -7.53
N LEU A 193 1.08 14.93 -8.28
CA LEU A 193 1.29 15.45 -9.60
C LEU A 193 2.10 14.46 -10.43
N GLY A 194 1.66 14.23 -11.66
CA GLY A 194 2.37 13.36 -12.61
C GLY A 194 2.28 13.87 -14.04
N TYR A 195 3.27 13.51 -14.83
CA TYR A 195 3.32 13.82 -16.25
C TYR A 195 3.80 12.61 -17.06
N ARG A 196 3.00 12.22 -18.04
CA ARG A 196 3.36 11.21 -19.05
C ARG A 196 4.06 11.90 -20.21
N PHE A 197 5.36 11.66 -20.37
CA PHE A 197 6.12 12.19 -21.50
C PHE A 197 5.67 11.55 -22.80
N ASP A 198 5.43 10.24 -22.73
CA ASP A 198 4.86 9.41 -23.77
C ASP A 198 4.17 8.19 -23.16
N GLN A 199 3.82 7.19 -23.95
CA GLN A 199 3.20 5.96 -23.46
C GLN A 199 4.12 5.07 -22.62
N ASN A 200 5.43 5.35 -22.60
CA ASN A 200 6.43 4.54 -21.90
C ASN A 200 6.99 5.23 -20.65
N VAL A 201 6.96 6.57 -20.56
CA VAL A 201 7.65 7.31 -19.51
C VAL A 201 6.66 8.13 -18.68
N LEU A 202 6.60 7.82 -17.40
CA LEU A 202 5.81 8.56 -16.40
C LEU A 202 6.74 9.08 -15.29
N LEU A 203 6.71 10.38 -15.04
CA LEU A 203 7.27 10.99 -13.85
C LEU A 203 6.12 11.41 -12.94
N ALA A 204 6.10 10.95 -11.69
CA ALA A 204 5.08 11.35 -10.74
C ALA A 204 5.64 11.53 -9.34
N GLY A 205 5.07 12.47 -8.60
CA GLY A 205 5.40 12.75 -7.22
C GLY A 205 4.15 12.90 -6.37
N SER A 206 4.30 12.59 -5.09
CA SER A 206 3.24 12.70 -4.10
C SER A 206 3.81 13.26 -2.80
N TYR A 207 2.99 14.04 -2.11
CA TYR A 207 3.29 14.58 -0.79
C TYR A 207 2.09 14.40 0.13
N ALA A 208 2.34 13.97 1.37
CA ALA A 208 1.32 13.84 2.38
C ALA A 208 1.76 14.49 3.70
N ARG A 209 0.78 15.01 4.45
CA ARG A 209 1.01 15.62 5.76
C ARG A 209 -0.04 15.20 6.76
N ASN A 210 0.42 14.61 7.87
CA ASN A 210 -0.35 14.36 9.08
C ASN A 210 0.14 15.31 10.19
N THR A 211 -0.76 16.13 10.73
CA THR A 211 -0.40 17.18 11.70
C THR A 211 -0.47 16.75 13.15
N LYS A 212 -0.86 15.50 13.41
CA LYS A 212 -1.15 14.98 14.76
C LYS A 212 0.00 14.19 15.40
N PHE A 213 1.09 13.97 14.67
CA PHE A 213 2.29 13.35 15.25
C PHE A 213 3.07 14.35 16.09
N ASP A 214 3.70 13.88 17.17
CA ASP A 214 4.57 14.70 18.01
C ASP A 214 5.88 15.02 17.30
N GLU A 215 6.57 13.98 16.82
CA GLU A 215 7.84 14.12 16.14
C GLU A 215 7.66 14.79 14.76
N SER A 216 8.27 15.93 14.58
CA SER A 216 8.09 16.75 13.38
C SER A 216 8.50 16.05 12.09
N LYS A 217 9.50 15.16 12.14
CA LYS A 217 9.98 14.39 11.00
C LYS A 217 8.96 13.37 10.53
N TYR A 218 8.11 12.87 11.42
CA TYR A 218 7.04 11.93 11.08
C TYR A 218 5.79 12.57 10.49
N LYS A 219 5.59 13.88 10.60
CA LYS A 219 4.39 14.55 10.10
C LYS A 219 4.19 14.47 8.59
N LYS A 220 5.21 14.08 7.84
CA LYS A 220 5.20 14.09 6.38
C LYS A 220 5.62 12.75 5.80
N SER A 221 5.10 12.50 4.61
CA SER A 221 5.58 11.45 3.70
C SER A 221 5.61 12.03 2.30
N TYR A 222 6.55 11.58 1.47
CA TYR A 222 6.58 11.98 0.07
C TYR A 222 7.37 10.96 -0.76
N GLN A 223 7.06 10.93 -2.04
CA GLN A 223 7.78 10.14 -3.02
C GLN A 223 7.85 10.86 -4.34
N ILE A 224 8.87 10.55 -5.12
CA ILE A 224 9.00 10.90 -6.53
C ILE A 224 9.52 9.67 -7.26
N GLY A 225 8.89 9.30 -8.36
CA GLY A 225 9.22 8.12 -9.13
C GLY A 225 9.22 8.39 -10.62
N LEU A 226 10.12 7.73 -11.32
CA LEU A 226 10.19 7.66 -12.76
C LEU A 226 9.97 6.22 -13.18
N ASP A 227 8.90 5.96 -13.92
CA ASP A 227 8.55 4.66 -14.46
C ASP A 227 8.87 4.63 -15.97
N TYR A 228 9.40 3.51 -16.40
CA TYR A 228 9.64 3.22 -17.81
C TYR A 228 8.96 1.92 -18.23
N LYS A 229 8.05 2.02 -19.19
CA LYS A 229 7.22 0.91 -19.69
C LYS A 229 6.39 0.25 -18.57
N GLY A 230 6.04 -1.00 -18.77
CA GLY A 230 5.34 -1.88 -17.84
C GLY A 230 5.29 -3.29 -18.40
N ALA A 231 5.24 -4.29 -17.55
CA ALA A 231 4.97 -5.66 -17.94
C ALA A 231 3.46 -5.86 -18.10
N THR A 232 3.05 -6.50 -19.17
CA THR A 232 1.66 -6.88 -19.47
C THR A 232 1.58 -8.40 -19.49
N SER A 233 0.67 -8.98 -18.73
CA SER A 233 0.58 -10.44 -18.55
C SER A 233 0.38 -11.20 -19.85
N GLU A 234 -0.37 -10.62 -20.78
CA GLU A 234 -0.69 -11.25 -22.06
C GLU A 234 0.43 -11.15 -23.11
N ASP A 235 1.39 -10.24 -22.90
CA ASP A 235 2.47 -9.95 -23.85
C ASP A 235 3.81 -10.50 -23.31
N GLN A 236 4.16 -11.70 -23.76
CA GLN A 236 5.44 -12.34 -23.42
C GLN A 236 6.62 -11.49 -23.89
N GLY A 237 7.57 -11.25 -23.01
CA GLY A 237 8.74 -10.41 -23.24
C GLY A 237 8.52 -8.94 -22.88
N SER A 238 7.29 -8.52 -22.57
CA SER A 238 7.03 -7.18 -22.06
C SER A 238 7.71 -6.97 -20.70
N TRP A 239 8.19 -5.76 -20.47
CA TRP A 239 8.90 -5.43 -19.25
C TRP A 239 8.73 -3.96 -18.87
N GLY A 240 8.97 -3.68 -17.62
CA GLY A 240 9.04 -2.32 -17.10
C GLY A 240 10.00 -2.22 -15.95
N ALA A 241 10.49 -1.01 -15.70
CA ALA A 241 11.35 -0.73 -14.57
C ALA A 241 11.04 0.67 -14.01
N TYR A 242 11.40 0.88 -12.76
CA TYR A 242 11.25 2.18 -12.12
C TYR A 242 12.35 2.48 -11.13
N VAL A 243 12.53 3.77 -10.87
CA VAL A 243 13.29 4.28 -9.75
C VAL A 243 12.41 5.24 -8.96
N ALA A 244 12.45 5.15 -7.64
CA ALA A 244 11.72 6.07 -6.78
C ALA A 244 12.56 6.48 -5.57
N TYR A 245 12.52 7.75 -5.21
CA TYR A 245 12.91 8.19 -3.88
C TYR A 245 11.68 8.24 -2.99
N ARG A 246 11.76 7.62 -1.81
CA ARG A 246 10.65 7.50 -0.87
C ARG A 246 11.04 8.01 0.52
N TYR A 247 10.15 8.76 1.15
CA TYR A 247 10.20 9.19 2.54
C TYR A 247 8.88 8.82 3.19
N LEU A 248 8.86 7.76 4.00
CA LEU A 248 7.64 7.13 4.50
C LEU A 248 7.48 7.38 6.01
N GLY A 249 7.01 8.57 6.36
CA GLY A 249 6.72 8.96 7.74
C GLY A 249 5.26 8.68 8.14
N GLY A 250 4.78 9.34 9.17
CA GLY A 250 3.47 9.12 9.78
C GLY A 250 2.25 9.54 8.95
N ALA A 251 2.45 10.07 7.74
CA ALA A 251 1.39 10.27 6.76
C ALA A 251 1.22 9.04 5.83
N SER A 252 2.17 8.11 5.83
CA SER A 252 2.12 6.84 5.10
C SER A 252 1.53 5.76 5.99
N VAL A 253 0.23 5.85 6.24
CA VAL A 253 -0.50 4.99 7.16
C VAL A 253 -1.13 3.85 6.40
N ALA A 254 -0.85 2.61 6.83
CA ALA A 254 -1.48 1.43 6.25
C ALA A 254 -1.29 1.28 4.73
N ALA A 255 -0.24 1.85 4.16
CA ALA A 255 0.14 1.59 2.77
C ALA A 255 0.97 0.31 2.66
N THR A 256 0.77 -0.43 1.58
CA THR A 256 1.57 -1.62 1.30
C THR A 256 3.00 -1.20 0.92
N GLN A 257 3.98 -1.80 1.59
CA GLN A 257 5.40 -1.49 1.40
C GLN A 257 6.17 -2.73 0.95
N ASP A 258 5.98 -3.16 -0.29
CA ASP A 258 6.70 -4.31 -0.84
C ASP A 258 8.20 -4.04 -0.94
N GLY A 259 8.58 -2.88 -1.44
CA GLY A 259 9.98 -2.48 -1.55
C GLY A 259 10.47 -1.71 -0.33
N ALA A 260 9.91 -0.55 -0.03
CA ALA A 260 10.31 0.30 1.09
C ALA A 260 9.63 -0.11 2.42
N LEU A 261 9.98 0.56 3.50
CA LEU A 261 9.45 0.33 4.84
C LEU A 261 8.95 1.64 5.45
N PHE A 262 7.93 1.56 6.33
CA PHE A 262 7.52 2.67 7.18
C PHE A 262 8.71 3.19 8.01
N ASN A 263 8.69 4.48 8.36
CA ASN A 263 9.76 5.14 9.12
C ASN A 263 11.12 5.14 8.43
N THR A 264 11.15 4.98 7.12
CA THR A 264 12.40 5.00 6.35
C THR A 264 12.37 6.03 5.22
N LYS A 265 13.57 6.38 4.74
CA LYS A 265 13.78 7.17 3.55
C LYS A 265 14.92 6.60 2.74
N GLY A 266 14.79 6.60 1.42
CA GLY A 266 15.81 6.03 0.54
C GLY A 266 15.35 5.88 -0.89
N ILE A 267 16.13 5.13 -1.65
CA ILE A 267 15.88 4.84 -3.06
C ILE A 267 15.35 3.42 -3.20
N GLU A 268 14.31 3.29 -4.00
CA GLU A 268 13.73 2.02 -4.43
C GLU A 268 13.90 1.85 -5.93
N LEU A 269 14.37 0.69 -6.33
CA LEU A 269 14.43 0.24 -7.72
C LEU A 269 13.51 -0.96 -7.87
N GLY A 270 12.78 -1.02 -8.98
CA GLY A 270 11.96 -2.19 -9.29
C GLY A 270 11.95 -2.48 -10.78
N ALA A 271 11.72 -3.75 -11.09
CA ALA A 271 11.52 -4.22 -12.45
C ALA A 271 10.49 -5.35 -12.47
N GLN A 272 9.80 -5.44 -13.61
CA GLN A 272 8.87 -6.52 -13.92
C GLN A 272 9.17 -7.05 -15.32
N TYR A 273 8.97 -8.37 -15.52
CA TYR A 273 9.17 -9.03 -16.79
C TYR A 273 8.17 -10.17 -16.99
N THR A 274 7.50 -10.20 -18.12
CA THR A 274 6.58 -11.28 -18.49
C THR A 274 7.36 -12.40 -19.18
N VAL A 275 7.70 -13.42 -18.42
CA VAL A 275 8.54 -14.56 -18.90
C VAL A 275 7.79 -15.41 -19.92
N TRP A 276 6.54 -15.71 -19.62
CA TRP A 276 5.56 -16.38 -20.47
C TRP A 276 4.22 -15.67 -20.37
N LYS A 277 3.34 -15.89 -21.32
CA LYS A 277 1.97 -15.40 -21.21
C LYS A 277 1.41 -15.79 -19.83
N ASN A 278 0.88 -14.79 -19.12
CA ASN A 278 0.32 -14.91 -17.78
C ASN A 278 1.33 -15.31 -16.67
N VAL A 279 2.64 -15.15 -16.92
CA VAL A 279 3.66 -15.38 -15.88
C VAL A 279 4.57 -14.17 -15.76
N ILE A 280 4.45 -13.45 -14.64
CA ILE A 280 5.19 -12.21 -14.38
C ILE A 280 6.19 -12.42 -13.25
N LEU A 281 7.43 -12.03 -13.49
CA LEU A 281 8.46 -11.86 -12.46
C LEU A 281 8.50 -10.41 -12.01
N THR A 282 8.57 -10.19 -10.71
CA THR A 282 8.77 -8.85 -10.11
C THR A 282 9.95 -8.89 -9.17
N GLY A 283 10.84 -7.91 -9.29
CA GLY A 283 11.93 -7.68 -8.35
C GLY A 283 11.92 -6.23 -7.88
N LYS A 284 12.06 -5.99 -6.57
CA LYS A 284 12.21 -4.65 -5.97
C LYS A 284 13.37 -4.64 -4.98
N TYR A 285 14.13 -3.59 -4.98
CA TYR A 285 15.21 -3.38 -4.02
C TYR A 285 15.16 -1.97 -3.45
N PHE A 286 15.08 -1.88 -2.14
CA PHE A 286 15.14 -0.63 -1.39
C PHE A 286 16.43 -0.54 -0.60
N LYS A 287 17.06 0.63 -0.63
CA LYS A 287 18.21 0.98 0.20
C LYS A 287 18.03 2.36 0.79
N GLY A 288 18.08 2.44 2.10
CA GLY A 288 17.81 3.69 2.79
C GLY A 288 18.28 3.68 4.24
N LYS A 289 17.64 4.53 5.02
CA LYS A 289 17.84 4.66 6.45
C LYS A 289 16.56 5.08 7.17
N THR A 290 16.52 4.92 8.47
CA THR A 290 15.41 5.41 9.30
C THR A 290 15.31 6.93 9.24
N ILE A 291 14.10 7.45 9.36
CA ILE A 291 13.84 8.90 9.34
C ILE A 291 14.36 9.56 10.61
N ILE A 292 14.07 8.95 11.77
CA ILE A 292 14.63 9.34 13.04
C ILE A 292 15.97 8.64 13.18
N PRO A 293 17.07 9.38 13.33
CA PRO A 293 18.38 8.79 13.52
C PRO A 293 18.42 7.92 14.77
N GLN A 294 19.03 6.76 14.65
CA GLN A 294 19.28 5.80 15.71
C GLN A 294 20.62 5.13 15.45
N PRO A 295 21.23 4.47 16.45
CA PRO A 295 22.37 3.60 16.17
C PRO A 295 21.97 2.57 15.10
N ASN A 296 22.81 2.37 14.08
CA ASN A 296 22.53 1.44 12.99
C ASN A 296 21.28 1.80 12.16
N ASP A 297 21.24 3.01 11.66
CA ASP A 297 20.07 3.57 10.97
C ASP A 297 19.86 3.10 9.52
N LYS A 298 20.81 2.32 8.95
CA LYS A 298 20.74 1.84 7.58
C LYS A 298 19.80 0.64 7.45
N VAL A 299 19.04 0.61 6.36
CA VAL A 299 18.12 -0.47 6.04
C VAL A 299 18.20 -0.81 4.56
N SER A 300 18.08 -2.09 4.26
CA SER A 300 17.89 -2.60 2.90
C SER A 300 16.80 -3.65 2.88
N LYS A 301 16.05 -3.70 1.78
CA LYS A 301 15.00 -4.70 1.58
C LYS A 301 15.01 -5.16 0.14
N PHE A 302 14.94 -6.46 -0.05
CA PHE A 302 14.67 -7.09 -1.33
C PHE A 302 13.29 -7.76 -1.29
N TYR A 303 12.53 -7.58 -2.36
CA TYR A 303 11.28 -8.27 -2.63
C TYR A 303 11.37 -8.93 -4.00
N GLY A 304 10.91 -10.17 -4.10
CA GLY A 304 10.80 -10.89 -5.35
C GLY A 304 9.53 -11.73 -5.40
N SER A 305 8.82 -11.72 -6.51
CA SER A 305 7.65 -12.56 -6.73
C SER A 305 7.61 -13.14 -8.13
N VAL A 306 7.00 -14.31 -8.23
CA VAL A 306 6.53 -14.92 -9.48
C VAL A 306 5.02 -15.00 -9.37
N GLU A 307 4.31 -14.45 -10.32
CA GLU A 307 2.85 -14.43 -10.37
C GLU A 307 2.38 -15.23 -11.59
N PHE A 308 1.51 -16.20 -11.35
CA PHE A 308 0.82 -16.99 -12.38
C PHE A 308 -0.63 -16.53 -12.42
N LEU A 309 -1.09 -16.07 -13.56
CA LEU A 309 -2.45 -15.58 -13.81
C LEU A 309 -3.22 -16.62 -14.65
N PHE A 310 -4.46 -16.90 -14.29
CA PHE A 310 -5.29 -17.90 -14.95
C PHE A 310 -6.76 -17.49 -15.00
#